data_bda25e9d0f4a33938b8798566600da8c
#
_entry.id   bda25e9d0f4a33938b8798566600da8c
#
_cell.length_a   1.000
_cell.length_b   1.000
_cell.length_c   1.000
_cell.angle_alpha   90.00
_cell.angle_beta   90.00
_cell.angle_gamma   90.00
#
_symmetry.space_group_name_H-M   'P 1'
#
loop_
_entity.id
_entity.type
_entity.pdbx_description
1 polymer ?
#
loop_
_entity_poly.entity_id
_entity_poly.type
_entity_poly.pdbx_seq_one_letter_code
_entity_poly.pdbx_strand_id
1 'polypeptide(L)'
;MAIELVTKFKGYVDEQFSTESKKSMLTNQDFDWTGAHTVKIYKATTAEMNDYDREGTGSNWSRYGKVQGINATTEEMTLTKDRSFTVATDALDADETQGVLGSASVLARQNREVVIPEVDAYTYGVMCADAGNKPAAVALTEENIYAEILKGNEALDDAEAPETDRVLVLKPSTYTLLKKCPDVVMETDIGNELRLKGVIGLLDGCKVLKIPANRLPADFGFMIAHPCATVAPTKLESFVVHHNPPGISGYLLEGRVCYDAFVLDNKAKAIYYQAQPAT
;
A
#
# COMPACT_ATOMS: atom_id res chain seq x y z
N MET A 1 13.50 34.99 8.67
CA MET A 1 12.32 34.75 7.79
C MET A 1 12.41 33.45 6.98
N ALA A 2 13.59 33.02 6.52
CA ALA A 2 13.74 31.75 5.77
C ALA A 2 13.32 30.49 6.56
N ILE A 3 13.55 30.48 7.88
CA ILE A 3 13.21 29.32 8.76
C ILE A 3 11.69 29.20 8.95
N GLU A 4 10.94 30.30 9.04
CA GLU A 4 9.48 30.25 9.17
C GLU A 4 8.80 29.79 7.86
N LEU A 5 9.34 30.16 6.70
CA LEU A 5 8.86 29.71 5.41
C LEU A 5 9.03 28.19 5.25
N VAL A 6 10.19 27.63 5.60
CA VAL A 6 10.47 26.19 5.51
C VAL A 6 9.53 25.39 6.41
N THR A 7 9.25 25.88 7.64
CA THR A 7 8.33 25.20 8.56
C THR A 7 6.88 25.19 8.02
N LYS A 8 6.41 26.29 7.43
CA LYS A 8 5.07 26.36 6.83
C LYS A 8 4.95 25.48 5.60
N PHE A 9 5.97 25.45 4.75
CA PHE A 9 5.97 24.58 3.56
C PHE A 9 5.97 23.10 3.92
N LYS A 10 6.73 22.69 4.91
CA LYS A 10 6.76 21.29 5.34
C LYS A 10 5.39 20.80 5.82
N GLY A 11 4.70 21.57 6.65
CA GLY A 11 3.36 21.23 7.11
C GLY A 11 2.33 21.14 5.97
N TYR A 12 2.38 22.06 5.02
CA TYR A 12 1.48 22.06 3.85
C TYR A 12 1.74 20.85 2.93
N VAL A 13 3.00 20.52 2.68
CA VAL A 13 3.39 19.37 1.84
C VAL A 13 3.00 18.05 2.49
N ASP A 14 3.23 17.88 3.80
CA ASP A 14 2.87 16.67 4.53
C ASP A 14 1.34 16.42 4.47
N GLU A 15 0.52 17.47 4.64
CA GLU A 15 -0.93 17.39 4.55
C GLU A 15 -1.39 16.99 3.12
N GLN A 16 -0.81 17.58 2.09
CA GLN A 16 -1.13 17.26 0.71
C GLN A 16 -0.76 15.80 0.37
N PHE A 17 0.40 15.34 0.81
CA PHE A 17 0.86 13.96 0.59
C PHE A 17 -0.08 12.94 1.24
N SER A 18 -0.47 13.13 2.49
CA SER A 18 -1.36 12.22 3.20
C SER A 18 -2.78 12.18 2.61
N THR A 19 -3.27 13.29 2.08
CA THR A 19 -4.63 13.40 1.52
C THR A 19 -4.75 12.71 0.16
N GLU A 20 -3.72 12.74 -0.68
CA GLU A 20 -3.78 12.19 -2.04
C GLU A 20 -3.39 10.72 -2.13
N SER A 21 -2.58 10.20 -1.22
CA SER A 21 -2.22 8.78 -1.17
C SER A 21 -3.30 7.95 -0.48
N LYS A 22 -3.66 6.81 -1.10
CA LYS A 22 -4.62 5.84 -0.57
C LYS A 22 -3.96 4.60 0.05
N LYS A 23 -2.63 4.56 0.06
CA LYS A 23 -1.88 3.42 0.57
C LYS A 23 -2.15 3.10 2.05
N SER A 24 -2.47 4.12 2.86
CA SER A 24 -2.76 3.96 4.29
C SER A 24 -3.92 3.01 4.62
N MET A 25 -4.85 2.82 3.68
CA MET A 25 -5.95 1.86 3.84
C MET A 25 -5.54 0.40 3.54
N LEU A 26 -4.41 0.21 2.88
CA LEU A 26 -3.91 -1.07 2.40
C LEU A 26 -2.67 -1.53 3.16
N THR A 27 -2.16 -0.70 4.08
CA THR A 27 -0.89 -0.92 4.77
C THR A 27 -1.05 -0.91 6.27
N ASN A 28 -0.28 -1.77 6.93
CA ASN A 28 -0.19 -1.83 8.38
C ASN A 28 0.71 -0.70 8.91
N GLN A 29 0.26 -0.03 9.97
CA GLN A 29 0.95 1.09 10.62
C GLN A 29 1.68 0.67 11.91
N ASP A 30 1.64 -0.61 12.29
CA ASP A 30 2.12 -1.09 13.61
C ASP A 30 3.64 -1.16 13.73
N PHE A 31 4.38 -0.93 12.65
CA PHE A 31 5.83 -1.04 12.64
C PHE A 31 6.53 0.31 12.78
N ASP A 32 7.37 0.45 13.82
CA ASP A 32 8.21 1.61 14.02
C ASP A 32 9.58 1.43 13.33
N TRP A 33 9.90 2.36 12.44
CA TRP A 33 11.16 2.42 11.68
C TRP A 33 12.12 3.49 12.21
N THR A 34 11.82 4.09 13.35
CA THR A 34 12.64 5.16 13.93
C THR A 34 14.04 4.62 14.28
N GLY A 35 15.07 5.21 13.66
CA GLY A 35 16.46 4.83 13.90
C GLY A 35 16.92 3.52 13.25
N ALA A 36 16.02 2.72 12.66
CA ALA A 36 16.35 1.43 12.05
C ALA A 36 16.45 1.51 10.52
N HIS A 37 17.44 0.85 9.92
CA HIS A 37 17.52 0.61 8.47
C HIS A 37 16.92 -0.74 8.10
N THR A 38 17.01 -1.70 9.00
CA THR A 38 16.45 -3.03 8.86
C THR A 38 15.62 -3.36 10.09
N VAL A 39 14.41 -3.86 9.87
CA VAL A 39 13.53 -4.39 10.91
C VAL A 39 13.47 -5.90 10.77
N LYS A 40 13.66 -6.62 11.88
CA LYS A 40 13.57 -8.09 11.94
C LYS A 40 12.31 -8.49 12.69
N ILE A 41 11.52 -9.35 12.07
CA ILE A 41 10.31 -9.91 12.66
C ILE A 41 10.56 -11.39 12.98
N TYR A 42 10.23 -11.81 14.19
CA TYR A 42 10.31 -13.23 14.55
C TYR A 42 9.07 -13.97 14.04
N LYS A 43 9.33 -15.08 13.36
CA LYS A 43 8.31 -16.09 12.98
C LYS A 43 8.50 -17.30 13.89
N ALA A 44 7.54 -17.55 14.76
CA ALA A 44 7.55 -18.75 15.59
C ALA A 44 6.67 -19.83 14.96
N THR A 45 7.17 -21.05 14.91
CA THR A 45 6.36 -22.21 14.52
C THR A 45 5.49 -22.65 15.70
N THR A 46 4.30 -23.16 15.40
CA THR A 46 3.43 -23.82 16.38
C THR A 46 3.62 -25.32 16.34
N ALA A 47 3.26 -26.01 17.44
CA ALA A 47 3.25 -27.46 17.50
C ALA A 47 1.87 -27.99 17.12
N GLU A 48 1.83 -29.12 16.43
CA GLU A 48 0.58 -29.81 16.13
C GLU A 48 -0.02 -30.45 17.38
N MET A 49 -1.35 -30.56 17.44
CA MET A 49 -2.04 -31.28 18.48
C MET A 49 -1.85 -32.78 18.32
N ASN A 50 -1.60 -33.50 19.45
CA ASN A 50 -1.52 -34.93 19.47
C ASN A 50 -2.65 -35.50 20.36
N ASP A 51 -3.10 -36.69 20.06
CA ASP A 51 -4.03 -37.41 20.95
C ASP A 51 -3.32 -37.79 22.26
N TYR A 52 -3.98 -37.52 23.36
CA TYR A 52 -3.46 -37.88 24.68
C TYR A 52 -3.62 -39.38 24.94
N ASP A 53 -2.51 -40.08 25.11
CA ASP A 53 -2.49 -41.51 25.44
C ASP A 53 -2.82 -41.77 26.94
N ARG A 54 -4.09 -42.02 27.23
CA ARG A 54 -4.55 -42.28 28.60
C ARG A 54 -3.98 -43.58 29.18
N GLU A 55 -3.78 -44.60 28.35
CA GLU A 55 -3.36 -45.92 28.77
C GLU A 55 -1.83 -46.07 28.83
N GLY A 56 -1.10 -45.15 28.17
CA GLY A 56 0.36 -45.16 28.13
C GLY A 56 0.92 -46.32 27.31
N THR A 57 0.15 -46.81 26.34
CA THR A 57 0.48 -47.97 25.49
C THR A 57 1.20 -47.57 24.20
N GLY A 58 1.26 -46.27 23.94
CA GLY A 58 1.93 -45.73 22.77
C GLY A 58 3.45 -45.87 22.81
N SER A 59 4.08 -45.78 21.64
CA SER A 59 5.55 -45.86 21.49
C SER A 59 6.29 -44.59 21.94
N ASN A 60 5.57 -43.56 22.33
CA ASN A 60 6.15 -42.32 22.81
C ASN A 60 6.46 -42.36 24.31
N TRP A 61 7.58 -41.79 24.72
CA TRP A 61 7.95 -41.68 26.12
C TRP A 61 7.01 -40.77 26.94
N SER A 62 6.24 -39.91 26.28
CA SER A 62 5.28 -38.99 26.89
C SER A 62 3.88 -39.29 26.43
N ARG A 63 2.93 -39.27 27.39
CA ARG A 63 1.48 -39.41 27.12
C ARG A 63 0.90 -38.26 26.30
N TYR A 64 1.62 -37.13 26.22
CA TYR A 64 1.25 -35.95 25.41
C TYR A 64 1.67 -36.08 23.92
N GLY A 65 2.20 -37.23 23.50
CA GLY A 65 2.67 -37.47 22.14
C GLY A 65 4.11 -37.05 21.92
N LYS A 66 4.48 -36.78 20.68
CA LYS A 66 5.84 -36.40 20.26
C LYS A 66 6.16 -34.97 20.69
N VAL A 67 7.26 -34.78 21.40
CA VAL A 67 7.73 -33.43 21.75
C VAL A 67 8.27 -32.76 20.48
N GLN A 68 7.69 -31.61 20.15
CA GLN A 68 8.12 -30.76 19.07
C GLN A 68 8.80 -29.50 19.62
N GLY A 69 9.96 -29.16 19.12
CA GLY A 69 10.64 -27.89 19.46
C GLY A 69 10.01 -26.73 18.71
N ILE A 70 9.82 -25.60 19.38
CA ILE A 70 9.45 -24.36 18.71
C ILE A 70 10.69 -23.80 18.04
N ASN A 71 10.66 -23.66 16.72
CA ASN A 71 11.68 -22.99 15.95
C ASN A 71 11.25 -21.54 15.69
N ALA A 72 12.16 -20.60 15.92
CA ALA A 72 11.97 -19.22 15.56
C ALA A 72 12.90 -18.87 14.38
N THR A 73 12.33 -18.40 13.28
CA THR A 73 13.05 -17.81 12.17
C THR A 73 12.80 -16.30 12.15
N THR A 74 13.65 -15.54 11.49
CA THR A 74 13.48 -14.10 11.35
C THR A 74 13.23 -13.74 9.90
N GLU A 75 12.27 -12.86 9.66
CA GLU A 75 12.09 -12.15 8.40
C GLU A 75 12.74 -10.79 8.52
N GLU A 76 13.57 -10.43 7.55
CA GLU A 76 14.28 -9.15 7.54
C GLU A 76 13.68 -8.24 6.48
N MET A 77 13.28 -7.04 6.90
CA MET A 77 12.82 -5.97 6.02
C MET A 77 13.86 -4.86 5.99
N THR A 78 14.50 -4.64 4.86
CA THR A 78 15.54 -3.63 4.69
C THR A 78 15.10 -2.60 3.67
N LEU A 79 15.13 -1.31 4.03
CA LEU A 79 14.77 -0.21 3.13
C LEU A 79 15.77 -0.09 1.98
N THR A 80 15.30 -0.16 0.75
CA THR A 80 16.13 -0.12 -0.46
C THR A 80 15.90 1.12 -1.32
N LYS A 81 14.74 1.76 -1.22
CA LYS A 81 14.36 2.90 -2.05
C LYS A 81 14.72 4.22 -1.37
N ASP A 82 15.71 4.91 -1.93
CA ASP A 82 16.12 6.25 -1.53
C ASP A 82 16.11 7.13 -2.80
N ARG A 83 15.11 7.99 -2.89
CA ARG A 83 14.83 8.79 -4.08
C ARG A 83 14.94 10.27 -3.75
N SER A 84 15.46 11.04 -4.69
CA SER A 84 15.60 12.48 -4.55
C SER A 84 15.24 13.21 -5.83
N PHE A 85 14.87 14.47 -5.71
CA PHE A 85 14.70 15.38 -6.81
C PHE A 85 15.29 16.74 -6.47
N THR A 86 15.70 17.46 -7.50
CA THR A 86 16.19 18.84 -7.41
C THR A 86 15.56 19.65 -8.51
N VAL A 87 14.96 20.79 -8.19
CA VAL A 87 14.32 21.71 -9.12
C VAL A 87 14.81 23.12 -8.83
N ALA A 88 15.31 23.81 -9.85
CA ALA A 88 15.66 25.22 -9.76
C ALA A 88 14.57 26.08 -10.39
N THR A 89 14.24 27.20 -9.75
CA THR A 89 13.32 28.21 -10.27
C THR A 89 14.05 29.57 -10.27
N ASP A 90 14.13 30.24 -11.42
CA ASP A 90 14.72 31.57 -11.52
C ASP A 90 13.84 32.63 -10.82
N ALA A 91 14.48 33.63 -10.25
CA ALA A 91 13.77 34.69 -9.52
C ALA A 91 12.92 35.56 -10.47
N LEU A 92 13.37 35.80 -11.68
CA LEU A 92 12.62 36.57 -12.68
C LEU A 92 11.40 35.77 -13.15
N ASP A 93 11.57 34.48 -13.44
CA ASP A 93 10.46 33.61 -13.85
C ASP A 93 9.38 33.51 -12.75
N ALA A 94 9.78 33.46 -11.48
CA ALA A 94 8.85 33.46 -10.36
C ALA A 94 8.07 34.78 -10.22
N ASP A 95 8.70 35.92 -10.52
CA ASP A 95 8.06 37.25 -10.49
C ASP A 95 7.16 37.46 -11.70
N GLU A 96 7.65 37.19 -12.90
CA GLU A 96 6.91 37.35 -14.18
C GLU A 96 5.68 36.45 -14.25
N THR A 97 5.70 35.30 -13.63
CA THR A 97 4.55 34.37 -13.58
C THR A 97 3.60 34.64 -12.39
N GLN A 98 3.77 35.79 -11.70
CA GLN A 98 2.93 36.18 -10.55
C GLN A 98 2.86 35.11 -9.46
N GLY A 99 3.98 34.38 -9.22
CA GLY A 99 4.10 33.35 -8.19
C GLY A 99 3.59 31.96 -8.60
N VAL A 100 3.15 31.73 -9.82
CA VAL A 100 2.79 30.39 -10.32
C VAL A 100 3.99 29.44 -10.26
N LEU A 101 5.20 29.95 -10.56
CA LEU A 101 6.47 29.24 -10.42
C LEU A 101 7.13 29.51 -9.06
N GLY A 102 6.38 30.01 -8.08
CA GLY A 102 6.87 30.16 -6.72
C GLY A 102 7.21 28.81 -6.10
N SER A 103 8.22 28.78 -5.23
CA SER A 103 8.79 27.57 -4.65
C SER A 103 7.73 26.65 -4.01
N ALA A 104 6.71 27.21 -3.34
CA ALA A 104 5.65 26.44 -2.70
C ALA A 104 4.75 25.71 -3.72
N SER A 105 4.33 26.39 -4.78
CA SER A 105 3.46 25.79 -5.79
C SER A 105 4.18 24.74 -6.63
N VAL A 106 5.47 24.96 -6.93
CA VAL A 106 6.31 23.98 -7.63
C VAL A 106 6.52 22.73 -6.77
N LEU A 107 6.81 22.89 -5.48
CA LEU A 107 6.99 21.78 -4.55
C LEU A 107 5.70 20.96 -4.37
N ALA A 108 4.56 21.63 -4.16
CA ALA A 108 3.27 20.96 -4.04
C ALA A 108 2.90 20.17 -5.31
N ARG A 109 3.17 20.75 -6.48
CA ARG A 109 2.96 20.08 -7.77
C ARG A 109 3.89 18.87 -7.93
N GLN A 110 5.18 19.01 -7.62
CA GLN A 110 6.16 17.92 -7.70
C GLN A 110 5.75 16.74 -6.82
N ASN A 111 5.30 17.01 -5.60
CA ASN A 111 4.81 15.94 -4.73
C ASN A 111 3.56 15.26 -5.28
N ARG A 112 2.57 16.03 -5.70
CA ARG A 112 1.31 15.48 -6.18
C ARG A 112 1.45 14.71 -7.50
N GLU A 113 2.26 15.21 -8.43
CA GLU A 113 2.34 14.67 -9.79
C GLU A 113 3.42 13.60 -9.95
N VAL A 114 4.45 13.59 -9.09
CA VAL A 114 5.60 12.69 -9.23
C VAL A 114 5.81 11.82 -7.99
N VAL A 115 6.01 12.41 -6.82
CA VAL A 115 6.42 11.64 -5.62
C VAL A 115 5.32 10.68 -5.15
N ILE A 116 4.10 11.17 -4.97
CA ILE A 116 2.97 10.35 -4.52
C ILE A 116 2.67 9.21 -5.52
N PRO A 117 2.54 9.46 -6.83
CA PRO A 117 2.32 8.39 -7.80
C PRO A 117 3.44 7.35 -7.85
N GLU A 118 4.71 7.76 -7.70
CA GLU A 118 5.85 6.84 -7.69
C GLU A 118 5.80 5.91 -6.47
N VAL A 119 5.60 6.45 -5.27
CA VAL A 119 5.51 5.68 -4.03
C VAL A 119 4.31 4.73 -4.05
N ASP A 120 3.16 5.20 -4.49
CA ASP A 120 1.96 4.39 -4.61
C ASP A 120 2.14 3.26 -5.62
N ALA A 121 2.65 3.56 -6.83
CA ALA A 121 2.88 2.57 -7.87
C ALA A 121 3.86 1.48 -7.42
N TYR A 122 4.92 1.86 -6.70
CA TYR A 122 5.85 0.91 -6.13
C TYR A 122 5.17 0.01 -5.10
N THR A 123 4.42 0.60 -4.16
CA THR A 123 3.72 -0.15 -3.10
C THR A 123 2.72 -1.14 -3.70
N TYR A 124 1.87 -0.70 -4.63
CA TYR A 124 0.91 -1.59 -5.27
C TYR A 124 1.58 -2.65 -6.15
N GLY A 125 2.70 -2.31 -6.81
CA GLY A 125 3.52 -3.26 -7.56
C GLY A 125 4.04 -4.40 -6.68
N VAL A 126 4.59 -4.08 -5.50
CA VAL A 126 5.07 -5.08 -4.52
C VAL A 126 3.90 -5.93 -4.01
N MET A 127 2.76 -5.32 -3.64
CA MET A 127 1.58 -6.06 -3.20
C MET A 127 1.10 -7.07 -4.26
N CYS A 128 1.08 -6.68 -5.52
CA CYS A 128 0.72 -7.58 -6.63
C CYS A 128 1.77 -8.67 -6.86
N ALA A 129 3.07 -8.31 -6.76
CA ALA A 129 4.17 -9.25 -6.98
C ALA A 129 4.26 -10.31 -5.89
N ASP A 130 3.98 -9.95 -4.64
CA ASP A 130 4.15 -10.82 -3.47
C ASP A 130 2.82 -11.30 -2.87
N ALA A 131 1.69 -11.10 -3.58
CA ALA A 131 0.40 -11.64 -3.19
C ALA A 131 0.47 -13.17 -3.04
N GLY A 132 -0.10 -13.72 -1.96
CA GLY A 132 -0.10 -15.16 -1.71
C GLY A 132 -1.11 -15.93 -2.57
N ASN A 133 -2.18 -15.26 -3.04
CA ASN A 133 -3.19 -15.83 -3.90
C ASN A 133 -3.14 -15.14 -5.27
N LYS A 134 -2.56 -15.84 -6.27
CA LYS A 134 -2.42 -15.37 -7.66
C LYS A 134 -2.93 -16.44 -8.62
N PRO A 135 -4.23 -16.47 -8.94
CA PRO A 135 -4.75 -17.39 -9.94
C PRO A 135 -4.27 -17.01 -11.34
N ALA A 136 -4.56 -17.87 -12.32
CA ALA A 136 -4.27 -17.59 -13.71
C ALA A 136 -4.96 -16.30 -14.18
N ALA A 137 -4.32 -15.58 -15.10
CA ALA A 137 -4.88 -14.35 -15.66
C ALA A 137 -6.19 -14.64 -16.42
N VAL A 138 -7.23 -13.85 -16.13
CA VAL A 138 -8.56 -13.98 -16.74
C VAL A 138 -8.98 -12.65 -17.35
N ALA A 139 -9.53 -12.68 -18.56
CA ALA A 139 -10.13 -11.51 -19.17
C ALA A 139 -11.45 -11.17 -18.42
N LEU A 140 -11.46 -10.01 -17.76
CA LEU A 140 -12.63 -9.55 -17.00
C LEU A 140 -13.66 -8.94 -17.96
N THR A 141 -14.91 -9.41 -17.84
CA THR A 141 -16.08 -8.96 -18.58
C THR A 141 -17.19 -8.51 -17.63
N GLU A 142 -18.25 -7.92 -18.16
CA GLU A 142 -19.43 -7.52 -17.37
C GLU A 142 -20.11 -8.73 -16.72
N GLU A 143 -20.00 -9.92 -17.33
CA GLU A 143 -20.66 -11.15 -16.87
C GLU A 143 -19.86 -11.90 -15.79
N ASN A 144 -18.50 -11.86 -15.85
CA ASN A 144 -17.67 -12.69 -14.97
C ASN A 144 -17.03 -11.95 -13.80
N ILE A 145 -16.99 -10.62 -13.85
CA ILE A 145 -16.23 -9.81 -12.86
C ILE A 145 -16.69 -10.06 -11.42
N TYR A 146 -17.99 -10.18 -11.21
CA TYR A 146 -18.53 -10.42 -9.87
C TYR A 146 -18.18 -11.83 -9.36
N ALA A 147 -18.32 -12.84 -10.23
CA ALA A 147 -17.94 -14.21 -9.90
C ALA A 147 -16.44 -14.33 -9.56
N GLU A 148 -15.56 -13.61 -10.26
CA GLU A 148 -14.13 -13.61 -9.94
C GLU A 148 -13.83 -12.88 -8.60
N ILE A 149 -14.57 -11.82 -8.26
CA ILE A 149 -14.46 -11.15 -6.95
C ILE A 149 -14.90 -12.10 -5.82
N LEU A 150 -15.99 -12.84 -6.01
CA LEU A 150 -16.46 -13.85 -5.04
C LEU A 150 -15.41 -14.94 -4.81
N LYS A 151 -14.77 -15.46 -5.88
CA LYS A 151 -13.64 -16.41 -5.74
C LYS A 151 -12.47 -15.81 -4.96
N GLY A 152 -12.23 -14.51 -5.13
CA GLY A 152 -11.21 -13.81 -4.35
C GLY A 152 -11.55 -13.77 -2.86
N ASN A 153 -12.79 -13.50 -2.50
CA ASN A 153 -13.25 -13.53 -1.11
C ASN A 153 -13.19 -14.96 -0.55
N GLU A 154 -13.66 -15.97 -1.29
CA GLU A 154 -13.56 -17.38 -0.93
C GLU A 154 -12.10 -17.79 -0.62
N ALA A 155 -11.15 -17.41 -1.46
CA ALA A 155 -9.74 -17.70 -1.24
C ALA A 155 -9.15 -17.04 0.02
N LEU A 156 -9.65 -15.86 0.38
CA LEU A 156 -9.25 -15.17 1.62
C LEU A 156 -9.91 -15.81 2.85
N ASP A 157 -11.14 -16.28 2.73
CA ASP A 157 -11.86 -17.00 3.80
C ASP A 157 -11.21 -18.34 4.08
N ASP A 158 -10.88 -19.11 3.04
CA ASP A 158 -10.13 -20.37 3.15
C ASP A 158 -8.73 -20.18 3.76
N ALA A 159 -8.13 -19.01 3.58
CA ALA A 159 -6.85 -18.64 4.19
C ALA A 159 -7.01 -18.09 5.63
N GLU A 160 -8.21 -18.10 6.19
CA GLU A 160 -8.54 -17.56 7.53
C GLU A 160 -8.12 -16.08 7.69
N ALA A 161 -8.10 -15.30 6.58
CA ALA A 161 -7.84 -13.87 6.64
C ALA A 161 -9.03 -13.14 7.29
N PRO A 162 -8.79 -12.12 8.14
CA PRO A 162 -9.88 -11.39 8.79
C PRO A 162 -10.90 -10.87 7.80
N GLU A 163 -12.19 -11.01 8.11
CA GLU A 163 -13.28 -10.53 7.24
C GLU A 163 -13.45 -9.01 7.29
N THR A 164 -13.08 -8.41 8.42
CA THR A 164 -13.19 -6.97 8.63
C THR A 164 -12.07 -6.22 7.90
N ASP A 165 -12.36 -4.99 7.47
CA ASP A 165 -11.40 -4.08 6.85
C ASP A 165 -10.75 -4.55 5.53
N ARG A 166 -11.30 -5.55 4.87
CA ARG A 166 -10.86 -5.92 3.53
C ARG A 166 -11.09 -4.78 2.55
N VAL A 167 -10.14 -4.59 1.65
CA VAL A 167 -10.19 -3.53 0.63
C VAL A 167 -10.12 -4.16 -0.75
N LEU A 168 -11.14 -3.87 -1.56
CA LEU A 168 -11.18 -4.22 -2.97
C LEU A 168 -10.65 -3.06 -3.80
N VAL A 169 -9.50 -3.26 -4.41
CA VAL A 169 -8.85 -2.28 -5.29
C VAL A 169 -9.25 -2.54 -6.73
N LEU A 170 -9.75 -1.51 -7.39
CA LEU A 170 -10.19 -1.56 -8.79
C LEU A 170 -9.54 -0.44 -9.61
N LYS A 171 -9.15 -0.74 -10.86
CA LYS A 171 -8.85 0.31 -11.85
C LYS A 171 -10.16 0.89 -12.41
N PRO A 172 -10.16 2.11 -12.97
CA PRO A 172 -11.38 2.76 -13.46
C PRO A 172 -12.15 1.93 -14.50
N SER A 173 -11.46 1.24 -15.41
CA SER A 173 -12.09 0.36 -16.41
C SER A 173 -12.79 -0.83 -15.77
N THR A 174 -12.13 -1.51 -14.82
CA THR A 174 -12.71 -2.65 -14.09
C THR A 174 -13.91 -2.21 -13.23
N TYR A 175 -13.83 -1.03 -12.62
CA TYR A 175 -14.96 -0.44 -11.90
C TYR A 175 -16.18 -0.20 -12.82
N THR A 176 -15.95 0.24 -14.05
CA THR A 176 -17.03 0.43 -15.03
C THR A 176 -17.70 -0.90 -15.40
N LEU A 177 -16.91 -1.99 -15.55
CA LEU A 177 -17.46 -3.33 -15.78
C LEU A 177 -18.30 -3.78 -14.58
N LEU A 178 -17.81 -3.59 -13.35
CA LEU A 178 -18.54 -3.93 -12.15
C LEU A 178 -19.88 -3.19 -12.03
N LYS A 179 -19.92 -1.91 -12.40
CA LYS A 179 -21.15 -1.11 -12.38
C LYS A 179 -22.20 -1.53 -13.43
N LYS A 180 -21.78 -2.21 -14.48
CA LYS A 180 -22.67 -2.73 -15.53
C LYS A 180 -23.15 -4.15 -15.22
N CYS A 181 -22.49 -4.84 -14.29
CA CYS A 181 -22.90 -6.18 -13.88
C CYS A 181 -24.29 -6.12 -13.21
N PRO A 182 -25.30 -6.88 -13.70
CA PRO A 182 -26.65 -6.84 -13.16
C PRO A 182 -26.76 -7.47 -11.76
N ASP A 183 -25.84 -8.35 -11.41
CA ASP A 183 -25.86 -9.11 -10.15
C ASP A 183 -25.26 -8.33 -8.96
N VAL A 184 -24.68 -7.17 -9.23
CA VAL A 184 -23.98 -6.40 -8.20
C VAL A 184 -24.92 -5.42 -7.50
N VAL A 185 -25.16 -5.66 -6.23
CA VAL A 185 -25.77 -4.69 -5.30
C VAL A 185 -24.65 -4.06 -4.47
N MET A 186 -24.22 -2.89 -4.88
CA MET A 186 -23.18 -2.15 -4.15
C MET A 186 -23.84 -1.18 -3.16
N GLU A 187 -23.46 -1.29 -1.90
CA GLU A 187 -23.86 -0.35 -0.88
C GLU A 187 -23.06 0.96 -1.06
N THR A 188 -23.76 2.04 -1.44
CA THR A 188 -23.18 3.35 -1.72
C THR A 188 -23.40 4.35 -0.59
N ASP A 189 -24.26 4.04 0.37
CA ASP A 189 -24.49 4.87 1.55
C ASP A 189 -23.44 4.60 2.62
N ILE A 190 -22.29 5.20 2.43
CA ILE A 190 -21.13 5.09 3.32
C ILE A 190 -20.91 6.38 4.09
N GLY A 191 -20.40 6.25 5.31
CA GLY A 191 -20.10 7.39 6.17
C GLY A 191 -19.10 8.39 5.56
N ASN A 192 -19.18 9.65 5.96
CA ASN A 192 -18.33 10.71 5.44
C ASN A 192 -16.83 10.44 5.63
N GLU A 193 -16.42 9.78 6.71
CA GLU A 193 -15.02 9.45 6.96
C GLU A 193 -14.44 8.50 5.90
N LEU A 194 -15.21 7.49 5.49
CA LEU A 194 -14.79 6.55 4.44
C LEU A 194 -14.73 7.23 3.07
N ARG A 195 -15.66 8.15 2.79
CA ARG A 195 -15.64 8.95 1.54
C ARG A 195 -14.39 9.83 1.47
N LEU A 196 -14.01 10.47 2.56
CA LEU A 196 -12.78 11.29 2.64
C LEU A 196 -11.52 10.45 2.39
N LYS A 197 -11.52 9.18 2.82
CA LYS A 197 -10.44 8.23 2.53
C LYS A 197 -10.47 7.67 1.10
N GLY A 198 -11.47 8.05 0.29
CA GLY A 198 -11.59 7.66 -1.12
C GLY A 198 -12.27 6.32 -1.36
N VAL A 199 -12.95 5.77 -0.37
CA VAL A 199 -13.85 4.63 -0.52
C VAL A 199 -15.09 5.07 -1.28
N ILE A 200 -15.49 4.31 -2.30
CA ILE A 200 -16.63 4.63 -3.17
C ILE A 200 -17.87 3.78 -2.89
N GLY A 201 -17.74 2.74 -2.08
CA GLY A 201 -18.84 1.86 -1.69
C GLY A 201 -18.34 0.65 -0.91
N LEU A 202 -19.27 -0.16 -0.45
CA LEU A 202 -19.01 -1.47 0.12
C LEU A 202 -19.58 -2.54 -0.81
N LEU A 203 -18.84 -3.63 -1.00
CA LEU A 203 -19.26 -4.78 -1.78
C LEU A 203 -18.82 -6.05 -1.03
N ASP A 204 -19.78 -6.87 -0.63
CA ASP A 204 -19.52 -8.11 0.12
C ASP A 204 -18.58 -7.93 1.31
N GLY A 205 -18.81 -6.90 2.12
CA GLY A 205 -17.97 -6.56 3.27
C GLY A 205 -16.64 -5.86 2.93
N CYS A 206 -16.23 -5.81 1.66
CA CYS A 206 -15.01 -5.15 1.24
C CYS A 206 -15.23 -3.66 0.95
N LYS A 207 -14.32 -2.82 1.41
CA LYS A 207 -14.28 -1.39 1.06
C LYS A 207 -13.78 -1.23 -0.37
N VAL A 208 -14.58 -0.65 -1.26
CA VAL A 208 -14.22 -0.49 -2.68
C VAL A 208 -13.38 0.77 -2.85
N LEU A 209 -12.17 0.59 -3.36
CA LEU A 209 -11.20 1.65 -3.61
C LEU A 209 -10.87 1.72 -5.10
N LYS A 210 -11.02 2.90 -5.71
CA LYS A 210 -10.65 3.13 -7.10
C LYS A 210 -9.30 3.82 -7.19
N ILE A 211 -8.36 3.20 -7.90
CA ILE A 211 -7.00 3.71 -8.09
C ILE A 211 -6.76 3.94 -9.58
N PRO A 212 -6.14 5.07 -9.96
CA PRO A 212 -5.78 5.34 -11.36
C PRO A 212 -4.88 4.26 -11.95
N ALA A 213 -5.09 3.93 -13.23
CA ALA A 213 -4.36 2.85 -13.90
C ALA A 213 -2.85 3.08 -13.98
N ASN A 214 -2.40 4.35 -14.01
CA ASN A 214 -0.98 4.70 -14.03
C ASN A 214 -0.21 4.37 -12.74
N ARG A 215 -0.92 4.07 -11.64
CA ARG A 215 -0.34 3.65 -10.35
C ARG A 215 -0.38 2.13 -10.15
N LEU A 216 -0.88 1.38 -11.11
CA LEU A 216 -1.09 -0.07 -11.03
C LEU A 216 -0.27 -0.79 -12.10
N PRO A 217 0.09 -2.07 -11.91
CA PRO A 217 0.71 -2.89 -12.95
C PRO A 217 -0.14 -2.93 -14.22
N ALA A 218 0.51 -3.12 -15.38
CA ALA A 218 -0.16 -3.10 -16.68
C ALA A 218 -1.21 -4.20 -16.83
N ASP A 219 -0.94 -5.37 -16.25
CA ASP A 219 -1.80 -6.56 -16.23
C ASP A 219 -2.82 -6.56 -15.09
N PHE A 220 -2.99 -5.44 -14.37
CA PHE A 220 -3.86 -5.35 -13.21
C PHE A 220 -5.33 -5.54 -13.59
N GLY A 221 -5.98 -6.52 -12.98
CA GLY A 221 -7.43 -6.72 -13.01
C GLY A 221 -8.11 -6.10 -11.79
N PHE A 222 -8.00 -6.79 -10.66
CA PHE A 222 -8.40 -6.30 -9.34
C PHE A 222 -7.54 -6.95 -8.25
N MET A 223 -7.57 -6.39 -7.05
CA MET A 223 -6.89 -6.93 -5.88
C MET A 223 -7.80 -6.81 -4.66
N ILE A 224 -7.90 -7.87 -3.87
CA ILE A 224 -8.52 -7.83 -2.54
C ILE A 224 -7.40 -8.01 -1.52
N ALA A 225 -7.26 -7.07 -0.61
CA ALA A 225 -6.21 -7.12 0.39
C ALA A 225 -6.72 -6.72 1.77
N HIS A 226 -6.17 -7.37 2.79
CA HIS A 226 -6.34 -6.93 4.17
C HIS A 226 -5.10 -6.14 4.61
N PRO A 227 -5.25 -4.99 5.29
CA PRO A 227 -4.12 -4.11 5.65
C PRO A 227 -3.02 -4.79 6.47
N CYS A 228 -3.34 -5.84 7.23
CA CYS A 228 -2.35 -6.54 8.07
C CYS A 228 -1.21 -7.20 7.29
N ALA A 229 -1.37 -7.42 5.98
CA ALA A 229 -0.40 -8.17 5.18
C ALA A 229 0.75 -7.32 4.66
N THR A 230 0.53 -6.02 4.46
CA THR A 230 1.50 -5.14 3.81
C THR A 230 2.02 -4.08 4.76
N VAL A 231 3.33 -3.88 4.77
CA VAL A 231 4.02 -2.82 5.50
C VAL A 231 4.69 -1.91 4.47
N ALA A 232 4.34 -0.62 4.46
CA ALA A 232 4.90 0.35 3.52
C ALA A 232 5.46 1.57 4.27
N PRO A 233 6.65 1.43 4.88
CA PRO A 233 7.25 2.50 5.65
C PRO A 233 7.74 3.63 4.75
N THR A 234 7.58 4.85 5.25
CA THR A 234 8.27 6.04 4.74
C THR A 234 9.12 6.58 5.89
N LYS A 235 10.44 6.47 5.77
CA LYS A 235 11.36 6.80 6.86
C LYS A 235 11.81 8.24 6.85
N LEU A 236 12.07 8.78 5.66
CA LEU A 236 12.57 10.14 5.49
C LEU A 236 11.74 10.83 4.42
N GLU A 237 11.16 11.96 4.80
CA GLU A 237 10.58 12.94 3.90
C GLU A 237 11.22 14.28 4.23
N SER A 238 12.16 14.72 3.43
CA SER A 238 12.85 15.98 3.63
C SER A 238 12.72 16.84 2.39
N PHE A 239 12.14 18.02 2.57
CA PHE A 239 12.00 19.02 1.52
C PHE A 239 12.67 20.31 2.00
N VAL A 240 13.65 20.79 1.23
CA VAL A 240 14.43 21.99 1.55
C VAL A 240 14.32 22.97 0.41
N VAL A 241 14.12 24.24 0.75
CA VAL A 241 14.11 25.36 -0.19
C VAL A 241 15.31 26.25 0.11
N HIS A 242 16.24 26.33 -0.81
CA HIS A 242 17.39 27.23 -0.73
C HIS A 242 17.10 28.53 -1.48
N HIS A 243 17.37 29.66 -0.84
CA HIS A 243 17.27 30.98 -1.46
C HIS A 243 18.65 31.41 -1.97
N ASN A 244 18.74 31.75 -3.24
CA ASN A 244 19.95 32.22 -3.91
C ASN A 244 21.19 31.36 -3.61
N PRO A 245 21.16 30.05 -3.84
CA PRO A 245 22.33 29.22 -3.64
C PRO A 245 23.43 29.60 -4.65
N PRO A 246 24.70 29.27 -4.39
CA PRO A 246 25.79 29.60 -5.30
C PRO A 246 25.52 29.13 -6.73
N GLY A 247 25.55 30.06 -7.69
CA GLY A 247 25.34 29.77 -9.12
C GLY A 247 23.88 29.82 -9.60
N ILE A 248 22.91 30.08 -8.72
CA ILE A 248 21.49 30.22 -9.10
C ILE A 248 20.94 31.50 -8.48
N SER A 249 20.36 32.37 -9.34
CA SER A 249 19.58 33.53 -8.89
C SER A 249 18.11 33.11 -8.78
N GLY A 250 17.67 32.77 -7.56
CA GLY A 250 16.30 32.30 -7.33
C GLY A 250 16.20 31.23 -6.25
N TYR A 251 15.41 30.20 -6.50
CA TYR A 251 15.12 29.14 -5.54
C TYR A 251 15.60 27.79 -6.04
N LEU A 252 16.26 27.02 -5.18
CA LEU A 252 16.59 25.63 -5.41
C LEU A 252 15.77 24.79 -4.44
N LEU A 253 14.93 23.91 -4.97
CA LEU A 253 14.11 22.99 -4.20
C LEU A 253 14.75 21.60 -4.25
N GLU A 254 15.01 21.03 -3.10
CA GLU A 254 15.55 19.69 -2.96
C GLU A 254 14.59 18.86 -2.15
N GLY A 255 14.24 17.67 -2.65
CA GLY A 255 13.44 16.71 -1.94
C GLY A 255 14.14 15.36 -1.88
N ARG A 256 14.02 14.67 -0.75
CA ARG A 256 14.51 13.32 -0.57
C ARG A 256 13.47 12.50 0.18
N VAL A 257 13.13 11.34 -0.36
CA VAL A 257 12.16 10.42 0.21
C VAL A 257 12.77 9.02 0.26
N CYS A 258 12.82 8.44 1.46
CA CYS A 258 13.25 7.07 1.67
C CYS A 258 12.03 6.23 2.05
N TYR A 259 11.68 5.25 1.21
CA TYR A 259 10.50 4.42 1.38
C TYR A 259 10.76 2.99 0.92
N ASP A 260 9.91 2.07 1.32
CA ASP A 260 9.84 0.72 0.76
C ASP A 260 8.45 0.13 0.97
N ALA A 261 8.24 -1.10 0.50
CA ALA A 261 7.04 -1.86 0.73
C ALA A 261 7.39 -3.34 0.90
N PHE A 262 6.75 -4.00 1.85
CA PHE A 262 6.98 -5.40 2.17
C PHE A 262 5.65 -6.10 2.38
N VAL A 263 5.53 -7.32 1.88
CA VAL A 263 4.43 -8.23 2.19
C VAL A 263 4.94 -9.27 3.17
N LEU A 264 4.30 -9.39 4.33
CA LEU A 264 4.67 -10.35 5.36
C LEU A 264 4.39 -11.78 4.88
N ASP A 265 5.40 -12.66 4.84
CA ASP A 265 5.28 -14.02 4.30
C ASP A 265 4.11 -14.81 4.91
N ASN A 266 3.95 -14.77 6.25
CA ASN A 266 2.87 -15.49 6.93
C ASN A 266 1.47 -14.92 6.64
N LYS A 267 1.40 -13.68 6.15
CA LYS A 267 0.14 -12.96 5.85
C LYS A 267 -0.06 -12.72 4.37
N ALA A 268 0.85 -13.18 3.51
CA ALA A 268 0.77 -13.00 2.07
C ALA A 268 -0.56 -13.54 1.48
N LYS A 269 -1.10 -14.61 2.07
CA LYS A 269 -2.41 -15.17 1.68
C LYS A 269 -3.60 -14.24 1.97
N ALA A 270 -3.44 -13.19 2.77
CA ALA A 270 -4.45 -12.15 2.95
C ALA A 270 -4.48 -11.12 1.80
N ILE A 271 -3.74 -11.39 0.72
CA ILE A 271 -3.78 -10.64 -0.53
C ILE A 271 -4.14 -11.60 -1.67
N TYR A 272 -5.21 -11.27 -2.38
CA TYR A 272 -5.64 -11.93 -3.61
C TYR A 272 -5.44 -10.96 -4.78
N TYR A 273 -4.69 -11.36 -5.77
CA TYR A 273 -4.42 -10.56 -6.96
C TYR A 273 -4.87 -11.28 -8.23
N GLN A 274 -5.85 -10.72 -8.93
CA GLN A 274 -6.30 -11.20 -10.22
C GLN A 274 -5.68 -10.38 -11.34
N ALA A 275 -4.81 -11.01 -12.11
CA ALA A 275 -4.26 -10.42 -13.33
C ALA A 275 -5.23 -10.54 -14.50
N GLN A 276 -5.09 -9.64 -15.47
CA GLN A 276 -5.71 -9.75 -16.80
C GLN A 276 -4.65 -10.16 -17.82
N PRO A 277 -5.00 -10.88 -18.91
CA PRO A 277 -4.09 -11.10 -20.02
C PRO A 277 -3.61 -9.76 -20.58
N ALA A 278 -2.33 -9.68 -20.94
CA ALA A 278 -1.80 -8.51 -21.65
C ALA A 278 -2.58 -8.31 -22.96
N THR A 279 -3.13 -7.12 -23.13
CA THR A 279 -3.83 -6.71 -24.36
C THR A 279 -2.84 -6.34 -25.43
#